data_29c4526abce4254abd4135c6ea7d3908
#
_entry.id   29c4526abce4254abd4135c6ea7d3908
#
_cell.length_a   1.000
_cell.length_b   1.000
_cell.length_c   1.000
_cell.angle_alpha   90.00
_cell.angle_beta   90.00
_cell.angle_gamma   90.00
#
_symmetry.space_group_name_H-M   'P 1'
#
loop_
_entity.id
_entity.type
_entity.pdbx_description
1 polymer ?
#
loop_
_entity_poly.entity_id
_entity_poly.type
_entity_poly.pdbx_seq_one_letter_code
_entity_poly.pdbx_strand_id
1 'polypeptide(L)'
;MPLTIFLKTCCAGSCTGISFVDSTPIRVCKNKRIKANKVFKGTAEVGKSTMGWFYGFKLHLVINDKGEILNFLISQGNMDDREPLKREGFLKKIFGKLFGDKGYISKQLFEILFTDGVHLVTGIPNKMKNSLMRMNDKITLRKRSVIETVNVSLKIFVRLNILDIVPLSIS
;
A
#
# COMPACT_ATOMS: atom_id res chain seq x y z
N MET A 1 -6.05 7.60 21.92
CA MET A 1 -6.81 7.64 20.64
C MET A 1 -6.22 6.56 19.74
N PRO A 2 -6.99 5.60 19.22
CA PRO A 2 -6.45 4.58 18.32
C PRO A 2 -5.82 5.22 17.09
N LEU A 3 -4.65 4.75 16.67
CA LEU A 3 -3.88 5.30 15.56
C LEU A 3 -4.72 5.36 14.27
N THR A 4 -5.57 4.37 14.02
CA THR A 4 -6.47 4.34 12.87
C THR A 4 -7.43 5.53 12.81
N ILE A 5 -7.96 5.95 13.95
CA ILE A 5 -8.83 7.12 14.04
C ILE A 5 -8.01 8.39 13.78
N PHE A 6 -6.84 8.51 14.41
CA PHE A 6 -5.94 9.64 14.18
C PHE A 6 -5.56 9.80 12.70
N LEU A 7 -5.14 8.71 12.04
CA LEU A 7 -4.78 8.76 10.62
C LEU A 7 -5.96 9.12 9.71
N LYS A 8 -7.17 8.64 10.03
CA LYS A 8 -8.38 8.96 9.24
C LYS A 8 -8.90 10.37 9.47
N THR A 9 -8.68 10.96 10.63
CA THR A 9 -9.24 12.29 10.98
C THR A 9 -8.22 13.42 10.79
N CYS A 10 -6.97 13.22 11.19
CA CYS A 10 -5.97 14.28 11.21
C CYS A 10 -5.04 14.28 9.99
N CYS A 11 -4.88 13.12 9.32
CA CYS A 11 -3.94 12.98 8.20
C CYS A 11 -4.63 12.71 6.85
N ALA A 12 -5.98 12.75 6.81
CA ALA A 12 -6.73 12.52 5.59
C ALA A 12 -6.62 13.71 4.64
N GLY A 13 -6.03 13.48 3.46
CA GLY A 13 -5.96 14.43 2.37
C GLY A 13 -7.15 14.33 1.41
N SER A 14 -7.17 15.22 0.42
CA SER A 14 -8.08 15.17 -0.72
C SER A 14 -7.36 14.71 -1.98
N CYS A 15 -8.06 13.98 -2.86
CA CYS A 15 -7.51 13.55 -4.14
C CYS A 15 -7.29 14.77 -5.05
N THR A 16 -6.08 14.89 -5.61
CA THR A 16 -5.67 15.97 -6.53
C THR A 16 -5.69 15.52 -7.99
N GLY A 17 -6.10 14.27 -8.26
CA GLY A 17 -5.99 13.64 -9.58
C GLY A 17 -4.65 12.94 -9.83
N ILE A 18 -3.69 13.07 -8.91
CA ILE A 18 -2.42 12.35 -8.89
C ILE A 18 -2.28 11.67 -7.55
N SER A 19 -2.20 10.35 -7.58
CA SER A 19 -2.07 9.53 -6.36
C SER A 19 -0.96 8.51 -6.53
N PHE A 20 -0.38 8.08 -5.42
CA PHE A 20 0.65 7.03 -5.36
C PHE A 20 0.18 5.90 -4.48
N VAL A 21 0.45 4.66 -4.89
CA VAL A 21 0.18 3.45 -4.10
C VAL A 21 1.46 2.68 -3.84
N ASP A 22 1.58 2.18 -2.62
CA ASP A 22 2.67 1.29 -2.24
C ASP A 22 2.25 0.36 -1.10
N SER A 23 2.96 -0.75 -0.93
CA SER A 23 2.81 -1.67 0.18
C SER A 23 4.12 -1.85 0.94
N THR A 24 4.07 -1.81 2.26
CA THR A 24 5.25 -1.99 3.09
C THR A 24 5.04 -3.09 4.13
N PRO A 25 6.00 -4.03 4.30
CA PRO A 25 5.90 -5.09 5.29
C PRO A 25 6.11 -4.56 6.71
N ILE A 26 5.24 -4.96 7.63
CA ILE A 26 5.32 -4.71 9.06
C ILE A 26 5.65 -6.02 9.75
N ARG A 27 6.93 -6.19 10.13
CA ARG A 27 7.40 -7.40 10.81
C ARG A 27 7.02 -7.37 12.28
N VAL A 28 6.37 -8.42 12.75
CA VAL A 28 6.00 -8.61 14.15
C VAL A 28 7.16 -9.16 14.98
N CYS A 29 7.89 -10.13 14.44
CA CYS A 29 9.05 -10.72 15.10
C CYS A 29 10.09 -11.23 14.10
N LYS A 30 11.26 -11.63 14.60
CA LYS A 30 12.28 -12.34 13.81
C LYS A 30 11.75 -13.73 13.43
N ASN A 31 12.07 -14.23 12.23
CA ASN A 31 11.57 -15.50 11.72
C ASN A 31 11.82 -16.69 12.68
N LYS A 32 12.96 -16.69 13.40
CA LYS A 32 13.27 -17.71 14.42
C LYS A 32 12.28 -17.73 15.60
N ARG A 33 11.51 -16.66 15.83
CA ARG A 33 10.57 -16.52 16.94
C ARG A 33 9.10 -16.70 16.54
N ILE A 34 8.80 -17.07 15.29
CA ILE A 34 7.41 -17.24 14.82
C ILE A 34 6.64 -18.22 15.69
N LYS A 35 7.22 -19.41 15.98
CA LYS A 35 6.57 -20.45 16.81
C LYS A 35 6.33 -19.99 18.25
N ALA A 36 7.16 -19.10 18.79
CA ALA A 36 7.03 -18.57 20.15
C ALA A 36 6.10 -17.36 20.24
N ASN A 37 5.72 -16.76 19.13
CA ASN A 37 4.82 -15.61 19.10
C ASN A 37 3.36 -16.08 19.28
N LYS A 38 2.81 -15.85 20.48
CA LYS A 38 1.41 -16.20 20.80
C LYS A 38 0.45 -15.04 20.52
N VAL A 39 0.92 -13.79 20.58
CA VAL A 39 0.09 -12.58 20.51
C VAL A 39 -0.61 -12.42 19.16
N PHE A 40 0.11 -12.69 18.07
CA PHE A 40 -0.42 -12.54 16.71
C PHE A 40 -0.67 -13.87 16.01
N LYS A 41 -0.76 -14.97 16.79
CA LYS A 41 -1.08 -16.30 16.25
C LYS A 41 -2.49 -16.27 15.64
N GLY A 42 -2.61 -16.66 14.36
CA GLY A 42 -3.88 -16.66 13.62
C GLY A 42 -4.27 -15.32 13.00
N THR A 43 -3.59 -14.21 13.37
CA THR A 43 -3.85 -12.89 12.78
C THR A 43 -2.72 -12.41 11.86
N ALA A 44 -1.46 -12.69 12.22
CA ALA A 44 -0.30 -12.43 11.36
C ALA A 44 0.04 -13.66 10.52
N GLU A 45 0.56 -13.43 9.32
CA GLU A 45 0.95 -14.49 8.39
C GLU A 45 2.35 -14.28 7.82
N VAL A 46 2.95 -15.37 7.30
CA VAL A 46 4.26 -15.34 6.65
C VAL A 46 4.09 -14.81 5.23
N GLY A 47 4.72 -13.68 4.93
CA GLY A 47 4.75 -13.09 3.61
C GLY A 47 6.16 -13.00 3.04
N LYS A 48 6.25 -12.71 1.74
CA LYS A 48 7.50 -12.47 1.02
C LYS A 48 7.59 -11.01 0.59
N SER A 49 8.73 -10.40 0.82
CA SER A 49 9.07 -9.05 0.34
C SER A 49 10.38 -9.09 -0.46
N THR A 50 10.77 -7.96 -1.06
CA THR A 50 12.08 -7.82 -1.71
C THR A 50 13.25 -8.10 -0.78
N MET A 51 13.06 -7.89 0.53
CA MET A 51 14.07 -8.17 1.57
C MET A 51 13.98 -9.59 2.15
N GLY A 52 13.22 -10.50 1.51
CA GLY A 52 13.05 -11.88 1.94
C GLY A 52 11.73 -12.13 2.71
N TRP A 53 11.66 -13.29 3.38
CA TRP A 53 10.50 -13.72 4.15
C TRP A 53 10.36 -12.95 5.44
N PHE A 54 9.12 -12.64 5.83
CA PHE A 54 8.79 -12.00 7.10
C PHE A 54 7.50 -12.58 7.67
N TYR A 55 7.34 -12.51 8.98
CA TYR A 55 6.10 -12.81 9.68
C TYR A 55 5.48 -11.51 10.17
N GLY A 56 4.22 -11.26 9.81
CA GLY A 56 3.54 -10.03 10.20
C GLY A 56 2.42 -9.62 9.26
N PHE A 57 2.36 -8.32 9.00
CA PHE A 57 1.32 -7.65 8.22
C PHE A 57 1.92 -6.88 7.05
N LYS A 58 1.07 -6.42 6.14
CA LYS A 58 1.39 -5.42 5.13
C LYS A 58 0.54 -4.18 5.35
N LEU A 59 1.17 -3.01 5.32
CA LEU A 59 0.50 -1.73 5.23
C LEU A 59 0.40 -1.34 3.76
N HIS A 60 -0.81 -1.27 3.25
CA HIS A 60 -1.12 -0.72 1.94
C HIS A 60 -1.51 0.75 2.12
N LEU A 61 -0.87 1.63 1.37
CA LEU A 61 -1.01 3.06 1.52
C LEU A 61 -1.30 3.71 0.18
N VAL A 62 -2.24 4.66 0.16
CA VAL A 62 -2.47 5.55 -0.98
C VAL A 62 -2.34 6.99 -0.49
N ILE A 63 -1.50 7.76 -1.17
CA ILE A 63 -1.27 9.19 -0.87
C ILE A 63 -1.49 10.02 -2.13
N ASN A 64 -1.70 11.33 -1.94
CA ASN A 64 -1.68 12.28 -3.05
C ASN A 64 -0.24 12.78 -3.35
N ASP A 65 -0.10 13.67 -4.33
CA ASP A 65 1.18 14.27 -4.75
C ASP A 65 1.82 15.19 -3.71
N LYS A 66 1.05 15.61 -2.68
CA LYS A 66 1.53 16.38 -1.52
C LYS A 66 2.03 15.51 -0.37
N GLY A 67 1.85 14.18 -0.45
CA GLY A 67 2.18 13.23 0.62
C GLY A 67 1.08 13.05 1.66
N GLU A 68 -0.12 13.60 1.44
CA GLU A 68 -1.26 13.42 2.34
C GLU A 68 -1.91 12.05 2.12
N ILE A 69 -2.32 11.40 3.20
CA ILE A 69 -2.89 10.06 3.18
C ILE A 69 -4.33 10.13 2.64
N LEU A 70 -4.60 9.44 1.54
CA LEU A 70 -5.94 9.30 0.99
C LEU A 70 -6.66 8.09 1.57
N ASN A 71 -5.96 6.97 1.65
CA ASN A 71 -6.46 5.76 2.29
C ASN A 71 -5.32 4.84 2.71
N PHE A 72 -5.60 3.93 3.64
CA PHE A 72 -4.69 2.88 4.06
C PHE A 72 -5.45 1.62 4.48
N LEU A 73 -4.79 0.47 4.37
CA LEU A 73 -5.28 -0.83 4.81
C LEU A 73 -4.14 -1.63 5.40
N ILE A 74 -4.39 -2.33 6.49
CA ILE A 74 -3.47 -3.33 7.05
C ILE A 74 -4.03 -4.71 6.72
N SER A 75 -3.20 -5.55 6.11
CA SER A 75 -3.55 -6.92 5.75
C SER A 75 -2.55 -7.91 6.31
N GLN A 76 -2.88 -9.20 6.26
CA GLN A 76 -1.94 -10.27 6.57
C GLN A 76 -0.74 -10.23 5.61
N GLY A 77 0.44 -10.69 6.08
CA GLY A 77 1.68 -10.62 5.33
C GLY A 77 1.69 -11.40 4.00
N ASN A 78 0.86 -12.43 3.88
CA ASN A 78 0.72 -13.26 2.67
C ASN A 78 -0.20 -12.67 1.59
N MET A 79 -0.96 -11.60 1.90
CA MET A 79 -1.88 -10.99 0.94
C MET A 79 -1.14 -10.38 -0.26
N ASP A 80 -1.69 -10.53 -1.46
CA ASP A 80 -1.17 -9.88 -2.67
C ASP A 80 -1.35 -8.35 -2.56
N ASP A 81 -0.35 -7.59 -3.02
CA ASP A 81 -0.35 -6.13 -2.93
C ASP A 81 -1.46 -5.48 -3.77
N ARG A 82 -1.99 -6.21 -4.76
CA ARG A 82 -3.07 -5.77 -5.65
C ARG A 82 -4.47 -5.98 -5.07
N GLU A 83 -4.64 -6.88 -4.10
CA GLU A 83 -5.96 -7.22 -3.56
C GLU A 83 -6.69 -6.03 -2.92
N PRO A 84 -6.06 -5.14 -2.14
CA PRO A 84 -6.73 -3.96 -1.62
C PRO A 84 -7.33 -3.06 -2.70
N LEU A 85 -6.65 -2.96 -3.86
CA LEU A 85 -7.09 -2.10 -4.97
C LEU A 85 -8.34 -2.63 -5.69
N LYS A 86 -8.63 -3.93 -5.54
CA LYS A 86 -9.85 -4.56 -6.10
C LYS A 86 -11.05 -4.47 -5.16
N ARG A 87 -10.82 -4.10 -3.88
CA ARG A 87 -11.90 -4.00 -2.89
C ARG A 87 -12.75 -2.75 -3.14
N GLU A 88 -14.06 -2.94 -3.18
CA GLU A 88 -15.00 -1.83 -3.22
C GLU A 88 -14.75 -0.89 -2.04
N GLY A 89 -14.73 0.40 -2.32
CA GLY A 89 -14.55 1.45 -1.31
C GLY A 89 -13.10 1.83 -1.01
N PHE A 90 -12.08 1.00 -1.31
CA PHE A 90 -10.69 1.36 -1.03
C PHE A 90 -10.23 2.56 -1.87
N LEU A 91 -10.67 2.64 -3.12
CA LEU A 91 -10.36 3.75 -4.04
C LEU A 91 -11.54 4.70 -4.30
N LYS A 92 -12.64 4.58 -3.56
CA LYS A 92 -13.90 5.32 -3.82
C LYS A 92 -13.75 6.84 -3.93
N LYS A 93 -12.76 7.43 -3.26
CA LYS A 93 -12.49 8.88 -3.28
C LYS A 93 -11.32 9.25 -4.19
N ILE A 94 -10.81 8.30 -4.97
CA ILE A 94 -9.62 8.49 -5.80
C ILE A 94 -10.04 8.50 -7.26
N PHE A 95 -9.55 9.49 -7.98
CA PHE A 95 -9.78 9.67 -9.42
C PHE A 95 -8.49 10.10 -10.11
N GLY A 96 -8.47 10.02 -11.44
CA GLY A 96 -7.33 10.43 -12.25
C GLY A 96 -6.24 9.37 -12.32
N LYS A 97 -4.99 9.73 -12.06
CA LYS A 97 -3.84 8.82 -12.22
C LYS A 97 -3.37 8.27 -10.89
N LEU A 98 -3.23 6.93 -10.84
CA LEU A 98 -2.67 6.19 -9.71
C LEU A 98 -1.31 5.62 -10.13
N PHE A 99 -0.25 6.06 -9.48
CA PHE A 99 1.13 5.63 -9.76
C PHE A 99 1.54 4.53 -8.78
N GLY A 100 1.92 3.37 -9.32
CA GLY A 100 2.33 2.21 -8.54
C GLY A 100 3.66 1.60 -8.99
N ASP A 101 4.18 0.65 -8.20
CA ASP A 101 5.35 -0.14 -8.59
C ASP A 101 5.00 -1.17 -9.67
N LYS A 102 6.03 -1.77 -10.26
CA LYS A 102 5.91 -2.88 -11.23
C LYS A 102 5.13 -4.07 -10.67
N GLY A 103 5.12 -4.25 -9.35
CA GLY A 103 4.32 -5.28 -8.67
C GLY A 103 2.81 -5.16 -8.88
N TYR A 104 2.32 -3.97 -9.21
CA TYR A 104 0.89 -3.72 -9.46
C TYR A 104 0.46 -4.01 -10.91
N ILE A 105 1.36 -4.45 -11.79
CA ILE A 105 1.02 -4.78 -13.17
C ILE A 105 0.10 -6.00 -13.20
N SER A 106 -1.13 -5.77 -13.66
CA SER A 106 -2.14 -6.79 -13.89
C SER A 106 -3.16 -6.27 -14.88
N LYS A 107 -3.45 -7.03 -15.94
CA LYS A 107 -4.47 -6.66 -16.94
C LYS A 107 -5.83 -6.49 -16.27
N GLN A 108 -6.22 -7.46 -15.45
CA GLN A 108 -7.48 -7.44 -14.72
C GLN A 108 -7.61 -6.21 -13.81
N LEU A 109 -6.54 -5.89 -13.04
CA LEU A 109 -6.55 -4.71 -12.16
C LEU A 109 -6.69 -3.42 -12.98
N PHE A 110 -5.97 -3.32 -14.10
CA PHE A 110 -6.07 -2.16 -14.98
C PHE A 110 -7.50 -1.94 -15.49
N GLU A 111 -8.17 -3.01 -15.96
CA GLU A 111 -9.54 -2.96 -16.46
C GLU A 111 -10.53 -2.50 -15.37
N ILE A 112 -10.43 -3.07 -14.16
CA ILE A 112 -11.27 -2.69 -13.01
C ILE A 112 -11.09 -1.20 -12.70
N LEU A 113 -9.84 -0.77 -12.50
CA LEU A 113 -9.55 0.61 -12.12
C LEU A 113 -9.94 1.62 -13.19
N PHE A 114 -9.77 1.25 -14.47
CA PHE A 114 -10.16 2.10 -15.59
C PHE A 114 -11.68 2.33 -15.62
N THR A 115 -12.47 1.30 -15.34
CA THR A 115 -13.94 1.40 -15.22
C THR A 115 -14.34 2.33 -14.07
N ASP A 116 -13.58 2.34 -12.98
CA ASP A 116 -13.80 3.21 -11.82
C ASP A 116 -13.24 4.64 -12.01
N GLY A 117 -12.74 4.98 -13.21
CA GLY A 117 -12.19 6.30 -13.52
C GLY A 117 -10.77 6.54 -12.99
N VAL A 118 -10.07 5.47 -12.61
CA VAL A 118 -8.69 5.51 -12.12
C VAL A 118 -7.73 4.93 -13.15
N HIS A 119 -6.80 5.74 -13.63
CA HIS A 119 -5.81 5.31 -14.61
C HIS A 119 -4.51 4.86 -13.93
N LEU A 120 -4.30 3.53 -13.86
CA LEU A 120 -3.10 2.95 -13.25
C LEU A 120 -1.87 3.17 -14.15
N VAL A 121 -0.84 3.80 -13.60
CA VAL A 121 0.45 4.04 -14.26
C VAL A 121 1.56 3.33 -13.49
N THR A 122 2.25 2.40 -14.14
CA THR A 122 3.36 1.64 -13.54
C THR A 122 4.60 1.70 -14.41
N GLY A 123 5.76 1.49 -13.80
CA GLY A 123 7.01 1.31 -14.55
C GLY A 123 6.94 0.06 -15.44
N ILE A 124 7.48 0.14 -16.65
CA ILE A 124 7.50 -0.97 -17.61
C ILE A 124 8.62 -1.96 -17.20
N PRO A 125 8.36 -3.28 -17.09
CA PRO A 125 9.39 -4.28 -16.91
C PRO A 125 10.33 -4.34 -18.11
N ASN A 126 11.61 -4.61 -17.87
CA ASN A 126 12.63 -4.68 -18.93
C ASN A 126 12.33 -5.70 -20.06
N LYS A 127 11.47 -6.69 -19.78
CA LYS A 127 11.06 -7.74 -20.74
C LYS A 127 9.78 -7.43 -21.51
N MET A 128 9.07 -6.34 -21.19
CA MET A 128 7.87 -5.92 -21.91
C MET A 128 8.24 -4.94 -23.04
N LYS A 129 7.52 -5.04 -24.17
CA LYS A 129 7.64 -4.06 -25.26
C LYS A 129 7.44 -2.64 -24.71
N ASN A 130 8.32 -1.72 -25.08
CA ASN A 130 8.21 -0.32 -24.69
C ASN A 130 6.86 0.24 -25.15
N SER A 131 5.97 0.51 -24.21
CA SER A 131 4.81 1.34 -24.45
C SER A 131 5.22 2.80 -24.38
N LEU A 132 4.75 3.60 -25.31
CA LEU A 132 5.00 5.05 -25.32
C LEU A 132 4.31 5.69 -24.10
N MET A 133 5.07 5.86 -23.02
CA MET A 133 4.61 6.58 -21.84
C MET A 133 4.85 8.09 -22.04
N ARG A 134 3.83 8.89 -21.73
CA ARG A 134 3.97 10.35 -21.78
C ARG A 134 5.11 10.81 -20.85
N MET A 135 5.87 11.82 -21.27
CA MET A 135 7.02 12.33 -20.50
C MET A 135 6.62 12.76 -19.08
N ASN A 136 5.46 13.42 -18.93
CA ASN A 136 4.94 13.82 -17.63
C ASN A 136 4.71 12.61 -16.69
N ASP A 137 4.25 11.48 -17.20
CA ASP A 137 4.03 10.30 -16.40
C ASP A 137 5.36 9.65 -15.97
N LYS A 138 6.39 9.70 -16.81
CA LYS A 138 7.74 9.29 -16.44
C LYS A 138 8.32 10.16 -15.32
N ILE A 139 8.13 11.47 -15.37
CA ILE A 139 8.59 12.41 -14.35
C ILE A 139 7.84 12.14 -13.03
N THR A 140 6.51 11.97 -13.11
CA THR A 140 5.69 11.71 -11.92
C THR A 140 6.03 10.36 -11.29
N LEU A 141 6.32 9.32 -12.06
CA LEU A 141 6.80 8.04 -11.54
C LEU A 141 8.10 8.18 -10.73
N ARG A 142 8.98 9.11 -11.07
CA ARG A 142 10.21 9.38 -10.29
C ARG A 142 9.91 10.05 -8.96
N LYS A 143 8.84 10.85 -8.86
CA LYS A 143 8.37 11.47 -7.60
C LYS A 143 7.78 10.46 -6.60
N ARG A 144 7.70 9.17 -6.96
CA ARG A 144 7.23 8.11 -6.07
C ARG A 144 8.03 7.97 -4.78
N SER A 145 9.24 8.51 -4.71
CA SER A 145 10.01 8.61 -3.46
C SER A 145 9.25 9.28 -2.31
N VAL A 146 8.24 10.12 -2.60
CA VAL A 146 7.38 10.73 -1.58
C VAL A 146 6.64 9.66 -0.79
N ILE A 147 6.03 8.66 -1.45
CA ILE A 147 5.33 7.58 -0.75
C ILE A 147 6.28 6.72 0.07
N GLU A 148 7.52 6.51 -0.40
CA GLU A 148 8.54 5.77 0.34
C GLU A 148 8.87 6.49 1.67
N THR A 149 9.00 7.82 1.64
CA THR A 149 9.23 8.64 2.85
C THR A 149 8.05 8.55 3.83
N VAL A 150 6.82 8.67 3.34
CA VAL A 150 5.61 8.55 4.15
C VAL A 150 5.50 7.14 4.74
N ASN A 151 5.79 6.09 3.96
CA ASN A 151 5.82 4.71 4.42
C ASN A 151 6.83 4.48 5.54
N VAL A 152 8.04 5.05 5.45
CA VAL A 152 9.05 4.92 6.51
C VAL A 152 8.54 5.56 7.81
N SER A 153 7.99 6.76 7.74
CA SER A 153 7.44 7.47 8.90
C SER A 153 6.27 6.69 9.54
N LEU A 154 5.30 6.26 8.74
CA LEU A 154 4.16 5.48 9.23
C LEU A 154 4.55 4.12 9.79
N LYS A 155 5.55 3.47 9.22
CA LYS A 155 6.04 2.18 9.70
C LYS A 155 6.55 2.24 11.14
N ILE A 156 7.17 3.34 11.54
CA ILE A 156 7.59 3.57 12.92
C ILE A 156 6.36 3.67 13.81
N PHE A 157 5.39 4.50 13.45
CA PHE A 157 4.15 4.68 14.21
C PHE A 157 3.34 3.39 14.32
N VAL A 158 3.17 2.65 13.22
CA VAL A 158 2.43 1.39 13.21
C VAL A 158 3.13 0.33 14.05
N ARG A 159 4.48 0.26 14.05
CA ARG A 159 5.23 -0.66 14.90
C ARG A 159 5.05 -0.41 16.39
N LEU A 160 4.95 0.85 16.78
CA LEU A 160 4.74 1.24 18.18
C LEU A 160 3.32 0.91 18.66
N ASN A 161 2.34 0.94 17.76
CA ASN A 161 0.92 0.81 18.09
C ASN A 161 0.25 -0.42 17.44
N ILE A 162 1.03 -1.43 17.03
CA ILE A 162 0.49 -2.58 16.27
C ILE A 162 -0.55 -3.38 17.07
N LEU A 163 -0.45 -3.42 18.40
CA LEU A 163 -1.42 -4.09 19.28
C LEU A 163 -2.79 -3.42 19.25
N ASP A 164 -2.82 -2.10 19.05
CA ASP A 164 -4.06 -1.31 19.03
C ASP A 164 -4.74 -1.30 17.66
N ILE A 165 -3.99 -1.60 16.59
CA ILE A 165 -4.44 -1.46 15.21
C ILE A 165 -5.02 -2.75 14.65
N VAL A 166 -4.40 -3.89 14.97
CA VAL A 166 -4.70 -5.19 14.35
C VAL A 166 -6.11 -5.70 14.67
N PRO A 167 -6.66 -5.57 15.88
CA PRO A 167 -8.01 -6.05 16.19
C PRO A 167 -9.12 -5.31 15.42
N LEU A 168 -8.88 -4.07 14.98
CA LEU A 168 -9.91 -3.21 14.36
C LEU A 168 -9.97 -3.27 12.82
N SER A 169 -8.98 -3.89 12.18
CA SER A 169 -8.82 -3.85 10.72
C SER A 169 -8.98 -5.20 10.01
N ILE A 170 -9.26 -6.28 10.75
CA ILE A 170 -9.41 -7.65 10.20
C ILE A 170 -10.91 -8.03 10.06
N SER A 171 -11.78 -7.05 9.91
CA SER A 171 -13.20 -7.31 9.61
C SER A 171 -13.45 -7.24 8.12
#